data_d3fae6e3946186e5ee8dfe046b55bb7b
#
_entry.id   d3fae6e3946186e5ee8dfe046b55bb7b
#
_cell.length_a   1.000
_cell.length_b   1.000
_cell.length_c   1.000
_cell.angle_alpha   90.00
_cell.angle_beta   90.00
_cell.angle_gamma   90.00
#
_symmetry.space_group_name_H-M   'P 1'
#
loop_
_entity.id
_entity.type
_entity.pdbx_description
1 polymer ?
#
loop_
_entity_poly.entity_id
_entity_poly.type
_entity_poly.pdbx_seq_one_letter_code
_entity_poly.pdbx_strand_id
1 'polypeptide(L)'
;MKRNIELLAPAGSYEGFEAALGAGADAVYVGGSMFGARAYAQNFTQEELLKAIDTAHIHGRKLYLTVNTLLKNRELKGELIAYLTPYYEAGLDAVIVQDMGVFAVLKQEFPGLHLHASTQMTVTGPESMKFLAAQGATRVVAAR
;
A
#
# COMPACT_ATOMS: atom_id res chain seq x y z
N MET A 1 14.93 3.09 -25.05
CA MET A 1 13.78 2.86 -24.17
C MET A 1 13.94 3.71 -22.91
N LYS A 2 13.09 4.68 -22.68
CA LYS A 2 13.06 5.43 -21.42
C LYS A 2 12.51 4.48 -20.35
N ARG A 3 13.34 4.03 -19.41
CA ARG A 3 12.84 3.28 -18.25
C ARG A 3 12.06 4.25 -17.37
N ASN A 4 10.77 3.99 -17.19
CA ASN A 4 9.98 4.69 -16.18
C ASN A 4 10.38 4.17 -14.82
N ILE A 5 11.26 4.90 -14.15
CA ILE A 5 11.65 4.62 -12.76
C ILE A 5 10.78 5.51 -11.87
N GLU A 6 10.02 4.91 -10.96
CA GLU A 6 9.22 5.61 -9.97
C GLU A 6 10.06 5.85 -8.71
N LEU A 7 10.15 7.09 -8.29
CA LEU A 7 10.75 7.46 -7.00
C LEU A 7 9.70 7.28 -5.90
N LEU A 8 9.84 6.22 -5.12
CA LEU A 8 8.95 5.88 -4.02
C LEU A 8 9.58 6.30 -2.68
N ALA A 9 8.90 7.17 -1.94
CA ALA A 9 9.35 7.65 -0.64
C ALA A 9 8.46 7.15 0.52
N PRO A 10 9.01 6.87 1.70
CA PRO A 10 8.23 6.61 2.90
C PRO A 10 7.77 7.91 3.54
N ALA A 11 6.62 7.88 4.22
CA ALA A 11 6.24 8.95 5.12
C ALA A 11 5.64 8.39 6.42
N GLY A 12 6.17 8.82 7.55
CA GLY A 12 5.71 8.42 8.89
C GLY A 12 4.73 9.42 9.51
N SER A 13 4.52 10.57 8.87
CA SER A 13 3.61 11.62 9.31
C SER A 13 3.09 12.41 8.09
N TYR A 14 2.03 13.18 8.30
CA TYR A 14 1.51 14.05 7.23
C TYR A 14 2.56 15.09 6.77
N GLU A 15 3.31 15.67 7.70
CA GLU A 15 4.44 16.57 7.40
C GLU A 15 5.51 15.88 6.54
N GLY A 16 5.86 14.62 6.89
CA GLY A 16 6.77 13.81 6.09
C GLY A 16 6.24 13.51 4.69
N PHE A 17 4.93 13.32 4.55
CA PHE A 17 4.27 13.16 3.26
C PHE A 17 4.39 14.43 2.39
N GLU A 18 4.11 15.59 2.96
CA GLU A 18 4.26 16.88 2.24
C GLU A 18 5.71 17.11 1.82
N ALA A 19 6.67 16.81 2.71
CA ALA A 19 8.10 16.94 2.41
C ALA A 19 8.53 15.99 1.27
N ALA A 20 8.04 14.75 1.25
CA ALA A 20 8.31 13.77 0.18
C ALA A 20 7.78 14.27 -1.17
N LEU A 21 6.56 14.80 -1.21
CA LEU A 21 5.99 15.39 -2.43
C LEU A 21 6.82 16.60 -2.90
N GLY A 22 7.18 17.48 -1.99
CA GLY A 22 8.00 18.67 -2.27
C GLY A 22 9.40 18.32 -2.78
N ALA A 23 9.96 17.20 -2.33
CA ALA A 23 11.25 16.67 -2.79
C ALA A 23 11.16 15.93 -4.16
N GLY A 24 9.97 15.79 -4.72
CA GLY A 24 9.77 15.22 -6.06
C GLY A 24 9.48 13.72 -6.08
N ALA A 25 9.02 13.12 -4.99
CA ALA A 25 8.57 11.73 -5.00
C ALA A 25 7.43 11.53 -6.00
N ASP A 26 7.49 10.44 -6.78
CA ASP A 26 6.43 10.05 -7.71
C ASP A 26 5.29 9.33 -6.99
N ALA A 27 5.62 8.63 -5.93
CA ALA A 27 4.68 7.96 -5.05
C ALA A 27 5.19 8.01 -3.60
N VAL A 28 4.26 8.02 -2.65
CA VAL A 28 4.56 7.96 -1.22
C VAL A 28 3.83 6.77 -0.61
N TYR A 29 4.49 6.01 0.27
CA TYR A 29 3.81 4.97 1.03
C TYR A 29 3.74 5.33 2.51
N VAL A 30 2.60 5.02 3.11
CA VAL A 30 2.25 5.41 4.48
C VAL A 30 1.64 4.24 5.25
N GLY A 31 1.71 4.29 6.56
CA GLY A 31 0.96 3.42 7.46
C GLY A 31 -0.27 4.12 8.01
N GLY A 32 -1.39 3.40 8.03
CA GLY A 32 -2.61 3.86 8.68
C GLY A 32 -2.72 3.37 10.12
N SER A 33 -3.88 3.60 10.74
CA SER A 33 -4.16 3.24 12.13
C SER A 33 -4.24 1.72 12.40
N MET A 34 -4.39 0.90 11.36
CA MET A 34 -4.54 -0.55 11.46
C MET A 34 -3.65 -1.29 10.45
N PHE A 35 -3.32 -2.54 10.75
CA PHE A 35 -2.68 -3.52 9.85
C PHE A 35 -1.30 -3.15 9.30
N GLY A 36 -0.65 -2.11 9.84
CA GLY A 36 0.71 -1.73 9.47
C GLY A 36 1.76 -2.35 10.41
N ALA A 37 2.90 -2.77 9.88
CA ALA A 37 3.99 -3.36 10.66
C ALA A 37 4.63 -2.40 11.67
N ARG A 38 4.42 -1.10 11.52
CA ARG A 38 4.91 -0.05 12.43
C ARG A 38 3.81 0.44 13.37
N ALA A 39 3.17 -0.48 14.11
CA ALA A 39 2.06 -0.16 15.00
C ALA A 39 2.38 0.88 16.10
N TYR A 40 3.65 1.06 16.44
CA TYR A 40 4.11 2.01 17.46
C TYR A 40 4.63 3.35 16.90
N ALA A 41 4.61 3.54 15.59
CA ALA A 41 4.95 4.82 14.98
C ALA A 41 3.72 5.75 14.97
N GLN A 42 3.95 7.05 14.77
CA GLN A 42 2.86 7.96 14.43
C GLN A 42 2.29 7.53 13.06
N ASN A 43 1.10 6.94 13.08
CA ASN A 43 0.39 6.50 11.90
C ASN A 43 -0.63 7.56 11.48
N PHE A 44 -0.95 7.58 10.18
CA PHE A 44 -1.99 8.46 9.66
C PHE A 44 -3.36 8.12 10.23
N THR A 45 -4.10 9.13 10.64
CA THR A 45 -5.54 9.00 10.91
C THR A 45 -6.30 8.79 9.60
N GLN A 46 -7.57 8.39 9.69
CA GLN A 46 -8.41 8.27 8.49
C GLN A 46 -8.52 9.60 7.74
N GLU A 47 -8.72 10.71 8.46
CA GLU A 47 -8.83 12.04 7.88
C GLU A 47 -7.54 12.45 7.16
N GLU A 48 -6.39 12.22 7.79
CA GLU A 48 -5.08 12.48 7.19
C GLU A 48 -4.83 11.64 5.94
N LEU A 49 -5.23 10.34 5.95
CA LEU A 49 -5.11 9.47 4.79
C LEU A 49 -5.97 9.94 3.61
N LEU A 50 -7.23 10.28 3.85
CA LEU A 50 -8.12 10.80 2.81
C LEU A 50 -7.57 12.10 2.22
N LYS A 51 -7.11 13.00 3.07
CA LYS A 51 -6.46 14.24 2.64
C LYS A 51 -5.18 13.99 1.85
N ALA A 52 -4.36 13.00 2.27
CA ALA A 52 -3.14 12.64 1.57
C ALA A 52 -3.41 12.06 0.17
N ILE A 53 -4.46 11.25 0.00
CA ILE A 53 -4.88 10.73 -1.31
C ILE A 53 -5.23 11.90 -2.25
N ASP A 54 -6.07 12.82 -1.81
CA ASP A 54 -6.47 13.98 -2.60
C ASP A 54 -5.26 14.87 -2.95
N THR A 55 -4.42 15.16 -1.97
CA THR A 55 -3.22 16.00 -2.16
C THR A 55 -2.24 15.36 -3.15
N ALA A 56 -1.98 14.06 -3.03
CA ALA A 56 -1.13 13.34 -3.98
C ALA A 56 -1.68 13.43 -5.40
N HIS A 57 -2.98 13.20 -5.58
CA HIS A 57 -3.62 13.21 -6.89
C HIS A 57 -3.66 14.62 -7.53
N ILE A 58 -3.88 15.67 -6.75
CA ILE A 58 -3.79 17.07 -7.24
C ILE A 58 -2.39 17.36 -7.83
N HIS A 59 -1.34 16.76 -7.24
CA HIS A 59 0.04 16.90 -7.72
C HIS A 59 0.43 15.87 -8.80
N GLY A 60 -0.52 15.03 -9.26
CA GLY A 60 -0.23 13.96 -10.21
C GLY A 60 0.65 12.84 -9.65
N ARG A 61 0.61 12.62 -8.34
CA ARG A 61 1.39 11.64 -7.60
C ARG A 61 0.49 10.53 -7.06
N LYS A 62 1.10 9.45 -6.53
CA LYS A 62 0.40 8.27 -6.03
C LYS A 62 0.59 8.12 -4.52
N LEU A 63 -0.41 7.54 -3.87
CA LEU A 63 -0.34 7.14 -2.46
C LEU A 63 -0.56 5.64 -2.32
N TYR A 64 0.32 4.98 -1.58
CA TYR A 64 0.22 3.55 -1.26
C TYR A 64 0.05 3.37 0.25
N LEU A 65 -0.86 2.48 0.64
CA LEU A 65 -1.13 2.18 2.04
C LEU A 65 -0.53 0.82 2.42
N THR A 66 0.18 0.74 3.53
CA THR A 66 0.68 -0.53 4.04
C THR A 66 -0.40 -1.29 4.80
N VAL A 67 -0.64 -2.53 4.38
CA VAL A 67 -1.41 -3.56 5.07
C VAL A 67 -0.51 -4.80 5.13
N ASN A 68 0.62 -4.64 5.79
CA ASN A 68 1.76 -5.56 5.72
C ASN A 68 1.99 -6.33 7.01
N THR A 69 0.91 -6.70 7.69
CA THR A 69 0.90 -7.62 8.83
C THR A 69 0.16 -8.91 8.48
N LEU A 70 0.38 -9.96 9.27
CA LEU A 70 -0.42 -11.19 9.20
C LEU A 70 -1.73 -10.96 9.94
N LEU A 71 -2.86 -11.28 9.31
CA LEU A 71 -4.19 -11.04 9.85
C LEU A 71 -4.84 -12.33 10.33
N LYS A 72 -5.60 -12.23 11.43
CA LYS A 72 -6.46 -13.30 11.92
C LYS A 72 -7.73 -13.40 11.07
N ASN A 73 -8.35 -14.58 11.02
CA ASN A 73 -9.56 -14.80 10.23
C ASN A 73 -10.69 -13.80 10.52
N ARG A 74 -10.83 -13.35 11.77
CA ARG A 74 -11.83 -12.35 12.15
C ARG A 74 -11.55 -11.01 11.49
N GLU A 75 -10.29 -10.61 11.45
CA GLU A 75 -9.84 -9.34 10.84
C GLU A 75 -10.04 -9.36 9.32
N LEU A 76 -9.77 -10.50 8.68
CA LEU A 76 -9.96 -10.68 7.23
C LEU A 76 -11.43 -10.57 6.80
N LYS A 77 -12.38 -11.06 7.60
CA LYS A 77 -13.79 -11.19 7.21
C LYS A 77 -14.63 -9.93 7.36
N GLY A 78 -14.17 -8.91 8.04
CA GLY A 78 -14.97 -7.72 8.28
C GLY A 78 -14.14 -6.46 8.51
N GLU A 79 -13.21 -6.48 9.46
CA GLU A 79 -12.45 -5.30 9.88
C GLU A 79 -11.58 -4.74 8.73
N LEU A 80 -10.93 -5.59 7.96
CA LEU A 80 -10.10 -5.18 6.81
C LEU A 80 -10.90 -4.48 5.73
N ILE A 81 -12.07 -5.03 5.37
CA ILE A 81 -12.93 -4.47 4.33
C ILE A 81 -13.45 -3.11 4.78
N ALA A 82 -14.00 -3.02 6.00
CA ALA A 82 -14.50 -1.78 6.56
C ALA A 82 -13.42 -0.70 6.64
N TYR A 83 -12.20 -1.09 7.02
CA TYR A 83 -11.05 -0.20 7.11
C TYR A 83 -10.63 0.36 5.75
N LEU A 84 -10.58 -0.45 4.70
CA LEU A 84 -10.09 -0.05 3.39
C LEU A 84 -11.13 0.62 2.50
N THR A 85 -12.41 0.37 2.71
CA THR A 85 -13.49 0.91 1.87
C THR A 85 -13.39 2.42 1.64
N PRO A 86 -13.27 3.28 2.67
CA PRO A 86 -13.20 4.73 2.45
C PRO A 86 -11.98 5.16 1.61
N TYR A 87 -10.86 4.48 1.76
CA TYR A 87 -9.64 4.80 0.99
C TYR A 87 -9.75 4.32 -0.46
N TYR A 88 -10.36 3.15 -0.69
CA TYR A 88 -10.65 2.65 -2.02
C TYR A 88 -11.58 3.59 -2.77
N GLU A 89 -12.66 4.03 -2.14
CA GLU A 89 -13.60 5.00 -2.70
C GLU A 89 -12.97 6.36 -2.98
N ALA A 90 -11.99 6.78 -2.18
CA ALA A 90 -11.20 7.99 -2.41
C ALA A 90 -10.15 7.84 -3.53
N GLY A 91 -9.98 6.65 -4.11
CA GLY A 91 -9.06 6.41 -5.21
C GLY A 91 -7.64 6.02 -4.79
N LEU A 92 -7.47 5.37 -3.62
CA LEU A 92 -6.17 4.84 -3.20
C LEU A 92 -5.50 4.06 -4.33
N ASP A 93 -4.24 4.36 -4.62
CA ASP A 93 -3.55 3.82 -5.79
C ASP A 93 -3.11 2.36 -5.62
N ALA A 94 -2.62 1.99 -4.45
CA ALA A 94 -2.20 0.62 -4.16
C ALA A 94 -2.16 0.32 -2.66
N VAL A 95 -2.17 -0.98 -2.35
CA VAL A 95 -1.94 -1.51 -1.01
C VAL A 95 -0.71 -2.40 -1.01
N ILE A 96 0.17 -2.24 -0.03
CA ILE A 96 1.37 -3.05 0.17
C ILE A 96 1.04 -4.16 1.15
N VAL A 97 1.10 -5.42 0.70
CA VAL A 97 0.53 -6.59 1.38
C VAL A 97 1.61 -7.62 1.71
N GLN A 98 1.49 -8.28 2.86
CA GLN A 98 2.33 -9.41 3.27
C GLN A 98 1.57 -10.74 3.26
N ASP A 99 0.32 -10.74 3.70
CA ASP A 99 -0.50 -11.92 3.94
C ASP A 99 -1.21 -12.36 2.66
N MET A 100 -1.05 -13.62 2.26
CA MET A 100 -1.73 -14.16 1.07
C MET A 100 -3.25 -14.21 1.21
N GLY A 101 -3.77 -14.36 2.43
CA GLY A 101 -5.21 -14.26 2.70
C GLY A 101 -5.74 -12.86 2.48
N VAL A 102 -4.99 -11.84 2.92
CA VAL A 102 -5.27 -10.42 2.62
C VAL A 102 -5.28 -10.21 1.10
N PHE A 103 -4.28 -10.74 0.42
CA PHE A 103 -4.16 -10.64 -1.03
C PHE A 103 -5.40 -11.16 -1.76
N ALA A 104 -5.87 -12.36 -1.37
CA ALA A 104 -7.07 -12.99 -1.95
C ALA A 104 -8.34 -12.16 -1.68
N VAL A 105 -8.53 -11.69 -0.44
CA VAL A 105 -9.69 -10.86 -0.06
C VAL A 105 -9.68 -9.54 -0.82
N LEU A 106 -8.56 -8.84 -0.87
CA LEU A 106 -8.48 -7.54 -1.55
C LEU A 106 -8.72 -7.65 -3.06
N LYS A 107 -8.22 -8.72 -3.68
CA LYS A 107 -8.46 -8.99 -5.10
C LYS A 107 -9.95 -9.19 -5.41
N GLN A 108 -10.67 -9.83 -4.50
CA GLN A 108 -12.10 -10.10 -4.66
C GLN A 108 -12.96 -8.87 -4.35
N GLU A 109 -12.70 -8.18 -3.24
CA GLU A 109 -13.56 -7.13 -2.70
C GLU A 109 -13.28 -5.75 -3.29
N PHE A 110 -12.06 -5.51 -3.76
CA PHE A 110 -11.62 -4.21 -4.29
C PHE A 110 -11.05 -4.34 -5.71
N PRO A 111 -11.90 -4.63 -6.70
CA PRO A 111 -11.44 -4.78 -8.09
C PRO A 111 -10.80 -3.49 -8.59
N GLY A 112 -9.67 -3.63 -9.30
CA GLY A 112 -8.91 -2.50 -9.81
C GLY A 112 -7.91 -1.88 -8.84
N LEU A 113 -7.96 -2.22 -7.54
CA LEU A 113 -6.95 -1.81 -6.58
C LEU A 113 -5.64 -2.56 -6.86
N HIS A 114 -4.54 -1.82 -7.03
CA HIS A 114 -3.23 -2.43 -7.22
C HIS A 114 -2.72 -3.05 -5.93
N LEU A 115 -2.21 -4.29 -6.03
CA LEU A 115 -1.65 -5.03 -4.91
C LEU A 115 -0.13 -5.16 -5.10
N HIS A 116 0.62 -4.61 -4.15
CA HIS A 116 2.08 -4.68 -4.12
C HIS A 116 2.51 -5.69 -3.05
N ALA A 117 3.30 -6.68 -3.46
CA ALA A 117 3.89 -7.64 -2.52
C ALA A 117 4.99 -6.96 -1.71
N SER A 118 4.85 -6.98 -0.38
CA SER A 118 5.81 -6.40 0.56
C SER A 118 7.14 -7.16 0.56
N THR A 119 8.23 -6.49 0.96
CA THR A 119 9.50 -7.12 1.29
C THR A 119 9.36 -8.26 2.31
N GLN A 120 8.36 -8.16 3.18
CA GLN A 120 8.06 -9.17 4.21
C GLN A 120 7.51 -10.48 3.63
N MET A 121 7.13 -10.54 2.36
CA MET A 121 6.81 -11.79 1.67
C MET A 121 8.07 -12.60 1.31
N THR A 122 9.25 -12.07 1.53
CA THR A 122 10.55 -12.73 1.36
C THR A 122 10.76 -13.25 -0.07
N VAL A 123 10.44 -12.43 -1.05
CA VAL A 123 10.62 -12.77 -2.47
C VAL A 123 12.05 -12.43 -2.90
N THR A 124 12.82 -13.44 -3.26
CA THR A 124 14.24 -13.29 -3.63
C THR A 124 14.55 -13.63 -5.08
N GLY A 125 13.62 -14.29 -5.79
CA GLY A 125 13.90 -14.78 -7.13
C GLY A 125 12.71 -14.65 -8.11
N PRO A 126 12.99 -14.82 -9.40
CA PRO A 126 12.00 -14.57 -10.46
C PRO A 126 10.81 -15.54 -10.41
N GLU A 127 11.00 -16.78 -9.96
CA GLU A 127 9.89 -17.75 -9.91
C GLU A 127 8.82 -17.34 -8.89
N SER A 128 9.23 -16.86 -7.72
CA SER A 128 8.29 -16.31 -6.74
C SER A 128 7.59 -15.04 -7.25
N MET A 129 8.30 -14.20 -8.01
CA MET A 129 7.71 -13.02 -8.64
C MET A 129 6.65 -13.40 -9.68
N LYS A 130 6.93 -14.39 -10.53
CA LYS A 130 5.96 -14.93 -11.51
C LYS A 130 4.73 -15.51 -10.81
N PHE A 131 4.93 -16.26 -9.72
CA PHE A 131 3.83 -16.79 -8.93
C PHE A 131 2.93 -15.67 -8.40
N LEU A 132 3.50 -14.65 -7.78
CA LEU A 132 2.73 -13.52 -7.25
C LEU A 132 2.04 -12.71 -8.34
N ALA A 133 2.69 -12.51 -9.49
CA ALA A 133 2.07 -11.87 -10.65
C ALA A 133 0.85 -12.66 -11.13
N ALA A 134 0.94 -13.99 -11.18
CA ALA A 134 -0.19 -14.86 -11.52
C ALA A 134 -1.34 -14.77 -10.50
N GLN A 135 -1.04 -14.47 -9.23
CA GLN A 135 -2.04 -14.20 -8.19
C GLN A 135 -2.66 -12.80 -8.29
N GLY A 136 -2.10 -11.92 -9.09
CA GLY A 136 -2.62 -10.57 -9.29
C GLY A 136 -1.76 -9.43 -8.71
N ALA A 137 -0.54 -9.72 -8.25
CA ALA A 137 0.40 -8.67 -7.85
C ALA A 137 0.80 -7.83 -9.06
N THR A 138 0.72 -6.51 -8.92
CA THR A 138 1.16 -5.56 -9.94
C THR A 138 2.58 -5.06 -9.69
N ARG A 139 3.09 -5.30 -8.48
CA ARG A 139 4.47 -5.00 -8.08
C ARG A 139 4.94 -5.99 -7.03
N VAL A 140 6.20 -6.33 -7.07
CA VAL A 140 6.88 -7.09 -6.02
C VAL A 140 8.08 -6.30 -5.53
N VAL A 141 8.15 -6.08 -4.22
CA VAL A 141 9.32 -5.49 -3.58
C VAL A 141 10.21 -6.64 -3.11
N ALA A 142 11.31 -6.85 -3.82
CA ALA A 142 12.23 -7.95 -3.54
C ALA A 142 12.88 -7.80 -2.15
N ALA A 143 13.06 -8.94 -1.48
CA ALA A 143 13.84 -8.99 -0.25
C ALA A 143 15.33 -8.78 -0.53
N ARG A 144 16.04 -8.31 0.50
CA ARG A 144 17.49 -8.11 0.44
C ARG A 144 18.25 -9.42 0.69
#